data_ea29864dd91783721358fcbd85327c93
#
_entry.id   ea29864dd91783721358fcbd85327c93
#
_cell.length_a   1.000
_cell.length_b   1.000
_cell.length_c   1.000
_cell.angle_alpha   90.00
_cell.angle_beta   90.00
_cell.angle_gamma   90.00
#
_symmetry.space_group_name_H-M   'P 1'
#
loop_
_entity.id
_entity.type
_entity.pdbx_description
1 polymer ?
#
loop_
_entity_poly.entity_id
_entity_poly.type
_entity_poly.pdbx_seq_one_letter_code
_entity_poly.pdbx_strand_id
1 'polypeptide(L)'
;MDNLEEIFPIVDEDGNVIGSATRGECHSGSMLLHPVVHLHVFNSKGDIYLQKRPEWKDIQPGKWDTAVGGHVDYGETPEEALCREVREELGIADFHSEFVDKYVFQSKRERELVYVSRTTYDGEIRPSTEELDGGRFWTMQEIREAMEKTGVLTPNFESEFKRCFGDYLL
;
A
#
# COMPACT_ATOMS: atom_id res chain seq x y z
N MET A 1 -5.35 -12.14 -10.21
CA MET A 1 -4.08 -12.61 -10.78
C MET A 1 -3.34 -11.42 -11.38
N ASP A 2 -2.06 -11.32 -11.09
CA ASP A 2 -1.26 -10.18 -11.57
C ASP A 2 -0.96 -10.30 -13.06
N ASN A 3 -1.19 -9.21 -13.79
CA ASN A 3 -0.88 -9.16 -15.22
C ASN A 3 0.56 -8.66 -15.42
N LEU A 4 1.46 -9.56 -15.78
CA LEU A 4 2.88 -9.25 -15.95
C LEU A 4 3.16 -8.31 -17.12
N GLU A 5 2.18 -8.11 -18.01
CA GLU A 5 2.30 -7.23 -19.17
C GLU A 5 1.79 -5.81 -18.92
N GLU A 6 1.24 -5.51 -17.73
CA GLU A 6 0.89 -4.15 -17.38
C GLU A 6 2.10 -3.24 -17.51
N ILE A 7 1.90 -2.03 -18.04
CA ILE A 7 2.98 -1.07 -18.26
C ILE A 7 3.01 -0.06 -17.10
N PHE A 8 4.16 0.04 -16.46
CA PHE A 8 4.40 1.00 -15.39
C PHE A 8 5.35 2.11 -15.88
N PRO A 9 5.19 3.34 -15.40
CA PRO A 9 6.19 4.36 -15.64
C PRO A 9 7.47 4.03 -14.87
N ILE A 10 8.62 4.30 -15.46
CA ILE A 10 9.90 4.27 -14.77
C ILE A 10 10.22 5.72 -14.45
N VAL A 11 10.61 5.98 -13.20
CA VAL A 11 10.78 7.33 -12.67
C VAL A 11 12.16 7.53 -12.08
N ASP A 12 12.56 8.80 -11.95
CA ASP A 12 13.70 9.16 -11.11
C ASP A 12 13.24 9.32 -9.65
N GLU A 13 14.15 9.62 -8.74
CA GLU A 13 13.82 9.72 -7.31
C GLU A 13 12.91 10.91 -6.96
N ASP A 14 12.80 11.89 -7.87
CA ASP A 14 11.88 13.01 -7.73
C ASP A 14 10.46 12.67 -8.24
N GLY A 15 10.32 11.53 -8.92
CA GLY A 15 9.04 11.09 -9.46
C GLY A 15 8.82 11.48 -10.92
N ASN A 16 9.83 12.05 -11.60
CA ASN A 16 9.72 12.37 -13.02
C ASN A 16 9.77 11.11 -13.86
N VAL A 17 8.86 11.00 -14.83
CA VAL A 17 8.81 9.82 -15.71
C VAL A 17 9.98 9.90 -16.69
N ILE A 18 10.80 8.85 -16.71
CA ILE A 18 11.98 8.77 -17.58
C ILE A 18 11.91 7.57 -18.53
N GLY A 19 10.85 6.76 -18.45
CA GLY A 19 10.68 5.61 -19.32
C GLY A 19 9.46 4.80 -18.91
N SER A 20 9.39 3.58 -19.42
CA SER A 20 8.34 2.63 -19.06
C SER A 20 8.89 1.20 -19.11
N ALA A 21 8.24 0.31 -18.38
CA ALA A 21 8.57 -1.13 -18.39
C ALA A 21 7.34 -1.93 -17.98
N THR A 22 7.36 -3.21 -18.26
CA THR A 22 6.28 -4.10 -17.84
C THR A 22 6.40 -4.42 -16.36
N ARG A 23 5.28 -4.83 -15.77
CA ARG A 23 5.25 -5.34 -14.38
C ARG A 23 6.27 -6.47 -14.20
N GLY A 24 6.33 -7.38 -15.16
CA GLY A 24 7.29 -8.49 -15.11
C GLY A 24 8.73 -8.02 -15.04
N GLU A 25 9.08 -7.03 -15.85
CA GLU A 25 10.42 -6.44 -15.84
C GLU A 25 10.73 -5.74 -14.51
N CYS A 26 9.77 -5.00 -13.97
CA CYS A 26 9.94 -4.28 -12.71
C CYS A 26 10.15 -5.24 -11.53
N HIS A 27 9.57 -6.44 -11.58
CA HIS A 27 9.62 -7.41 -10.49
C HIS A 27 10.65 -8.53 -10.69
N SER A 28 11.51 -8.41 -11.70
CA SER A 28 12.48 -9.46 -12.10
C SER A 28 13.89 -9.27 -11.54
N GLY A 29 14.09 -8.35 -10.62
CA GLY A 29 15.42 -8.02 -10.12
C GLY A 29 16.14 -6.97 -10.96
N SER A 30 15.43 -6.32 -11.90
CA SER A 30 15.98 -5.26 -12.76
C SER A 30 16.33 -3.99 -11.98
N MET A 31 15.71 -3.81 -10.80
CA MET A 31 15.85 -2.61 -9.96
C MET A 31 15.40 -1.31 -10.62
N LEU A 32 14.50 -1.42 -11.61
CA LEU A 32 13.90 -0.25 -12.25
C LEU A 32 12.98 0.44 -11.24
N LEU A 33 13.21 1.72 -10.99
CA LEU A 33 12.42 2.48 -10.04
C LEU A 33 11.04 2.79 -10.63
N HIS A 34 10.00 2.27 -9.98
CA HIS A 34 8.62 2.47 -10.42
C HIS A 34 7.76 2.94 -9.24
N PRO A 35 6.75 3.80 -9.49
CA PRO A 35 5.97 4.38 -8.41
C PRO A 35 4.85 3.46 -7.92
N VAL A 36 4.62 3.48 -6.62
CA VAL A 36 3.49 2.83 -5.98
C VAL A 36 2.83 3.81 -5.02
N VAL A 37 1.56 3.58 -4.73
CA VAL A 37 0.78 4.41 -3.80
C VAL A 37 0.29 3.56 -2.63
N HIS A 38 0.37 4.12 -1.43
CA HIS A 38 -0.13 3.50 -0.20
C HIS A 38 -1.07 4.48 0.48
N LEU A 39 -2.21 3.98 0.97
CA LEU A 39 -3.12 4.78 1.77
C LEU A 39 -3.34 4.11 3.12
N HIS A 40 -3.11 4.87 4.19
CA HIS A 40 -3.48 4.49 5.54
C HIS A 40 -4.85 5.09 5.85
N VAL A 41 -5.80 4.27 6.24
CA VAL A 41 -7.18 4.67 6.51
C VAL A 41 -7.41 4.62 8.02
N PHE A 42 -7.64 5.78 8.60
CA PHE A 42 -8.02 5.92 10.02
C PHE A 42 -9.51 6.22 10.10
N ASN A 43 -10.13 5.91 11.24
CA ASN A 43 -11.47 6.41 11.53
C ASN A 43 -11.38 7.57 12.53
N SER A 44 -12.51 8.19 12.87
CA SER A 44 -12.54 9.32 13.80
C SER A 44 -12.19 8.93 15.23
N LYS A 45 -12.17 7.65 15.55
CA LYS A 45 -11.74 7.14 16.86
C LYS A 45 -10.22 6.96 16.96
N GLY A 46 -9.50 7.13 15.84
CA GLY A 46 -8.06 6.91 15.80
C GLY A 46 -7.64 5.47 15.54
N ASP A 47 -8.57 4.60 15.19
CA ASP A 47 -8.24 3.23 14.78
C ASP A 47 -7.79 3.22 13.33
N ILE A 48 -7.00 2.23 12.94
CA ILE A 48 -6.48 2.10 11.60
C ILE A 48 -7.03 0.84 10.91
N TYR A 49 -7.44 0.99 9.65
CA TYR A 49 -7.92 -0.14 8.84
C TYR A 49 -6.75 -0.89 8.23
N LEU A 50 -6.75 -2.22 8.39
CA LEU A 50 -5.78 -3.10 7.73
C LEU A 50 -6.52 -4.13 6.90
N GLN A 51 -5.95 -4.46 5.74
CA GLN A 51 -6.43 -5.55 4.91
C GLN A 51 -5.71 -6.85 5.28
N LYS A 52 -6.40 -7.96 5.13
CA LYS A 52 -5.80 -9.28 5.33
C LYS A 52 -5.41 -9.86 3.98
N ARG A 53 -4.14 -10.27 3.86
CA ARG A 53 -3.64 -10.93 2.66
C ARG A 53 -4.18 -12.36 2.62
N PRO A 54 -4.66 -12.83 1.44
CA PRO A 54 -5.11 -14.21 1.31
C PRO A 54 -4.00 -15.21 1.59
N GLU A 55 -4.39 -16.39 2.07
CA GLU A 55 -3.43 -17.49 2.35
C GLU A 55 -2.76 -18.02 1.08
N TRP A 56 -3.36 -17.79 -0.11
CA TRP A 56 -2.80 -18.26 -1.38
C TRP A 56 -1.73 -17.33 -1.95
N LYS A 57 -1.48 -16.18 -1.34
CA LYS A 57 -0.41 -15.27 -1.81
C LYS A 57 0.96 -15.90 -1.59
N ASP A 58 1.87 -15.73 -2.55
CA ASP A 58 3.24 -16.22 -2.47
C ASP A 58 4.07 -15.46 -1.43
N ILE A 59 3.80 -14.15 -1.30
CA ILE A 59 4.54 -13.25 -0.41
C ILE A 59 3.66 -12.89 0.76
N GLN A 60 4.15 -13.17 1.99
CA GLN A 60 3.48 -12.81 3.26
C GLN A 60 2.02 -13.28 3.34
N PRO A 61 1.73 -14.59 3.08
CA PRO A 61 0.34 -15.07 3.09
C PRO A 61 -0.31 -14.93 4.47
N GLY A 62 -1.59 -14.57 4.49
CA GLY A 62 -2.39 -14.50 5.71
C GLY A 62 -2.06 -13.38 6.68
N LYS A 63 -1.10 -12.53 6.36
CA LYS A 63 -0.71 -11.40 7.23
C LYS A 63 -1.56 -10.18 6.96
N TRP A 64 -1.59 -9.28 7.94
CA TRP A 64 -2.30 -8.01 7.82
C TRP A 64 -1.38 -6.93 7.29
N ASP A 65 -1.91 -6.09 6.40
CA ASP A 65 -1.15 -5.13 5.62
C ASP A 65 -1.86 -3.78 5.55
N THR A 66 -1.17 -2.78 5.00
CA THR A 66 -1.70 -1.43 4.74
C THR A 66 -3.05 -1.52 4.03
N ALA A 67 -3.97 -0.64 4.39
CA ALA A 67 -5.34 -0.64 3.86
C ALA A 67 -5.40 -0.68 2.33
N VAL A 68 -4.58 0.12 1.66
CA VAL A 68 -4.51 0.15 0.19
C VAL A 68 -3.06 0.25 -0.25
N GLY A 69 -2.69 -0.57 -1.22
CA GLY A 69 -1.39 -0.50 -1.87
C GLY A 69 -1.52 -0.93 -3.32
N GLY A 70 -0.95 -0.16 -4.23
CA GLY A 70 -1.02 -0.49 -5.63
C GLY A 70 -0.03 0.28 -6.48
N HIS A 71 0.09 -0.13 -7.73
CA HIS A 71 1.01 0.46 -8.69
C HIS A 71 0.37 1.62 -9.45
N VAL A 72 1.21 2.54 -9.89
CA VAL A 72 0.80 3.61 -10.80
C VAL A 72 0.94 3.05 -12.22
N ASP A 73 -0.12 3.13 -13.03
CA ASP A 73 -0.07 2.71 -14.43
C ASP A 73 0.59 3.81 -15.28
N TYR A 74 1.19 3.41 -16.40
CA TYR A 74 1.77 4.37 -17.32
C TYR A 74 0.69 5.35 -17.81
N GLY A 75 0.95 6.64 -17.67
CA GLY A 75 -0.01 7.69 -18.02
C GLY A 75 -0.89 8.18 -16.88
N GLU A 76 -0.85 7.49 -15.73
CA GLU A 76 -1.54 7.96 -14.51
C GLU A 76 -0.63 8.85 -13.67
N THR A 77 -1.23 9.78 -12.95
CA THR A 77 -0.54 10.44 -11.83
C THR A 77 -0.67 9.58 -10.59
N PRO A 78 0.19 9.77 -9.57
CA PRO A 78 0.02 9.06 -8.30
C PRO A 78 -1.36 9.27 -7.67
N GLU A 79 -1.94 10.47 -7.78
CA GLU A 79 -3.26 10.79 -7.25
C GLU A 79 -4.37 10.02 -7.96
N GLU A 80 -4.28 9.91 -9.28
CA GLU A 80 -5.22 9.12 -10.08
C GLU A 80 -5.15 7.63 -9.75
N ALA A 81 -3.92 7.12 -9.60
CA ALA A 81 -3.68 5.74 -9.23
C ALA A 81 -4.26 5.46 -7.84
N LEU A 82 -4.07 6.38 -6.88
CA LEU A 82 -4.59 6.23 -5.52
C LEU A 82 -6.12 6.13 -5.54
N CYS A 83 -6.80 7.02 -6.25
CA CYS A 83 -8.27 6.99 -6.36
C CYS A 83 -8.77 5.69 -6.97
N ARG A 84 -8.10 5.21 -8.01
CA ARG A 84 -8.46 3.95 -8.68
C ARG A 84 -8.28 2.76 -7.73
N GLU A 85 -7.13 2.66 -7.08
CA GLU A 85 -6.83 1.55 -6.16
C GLU A 85 -7.77 1.53 -4.95
N VAL A 86 -8.07 2.70 -4.39
CA VAL A 86 -9.00 2.80 -3.26
C VAL A 86 -10.39 2.32 -3.64
N ARG A 87 -10.86 2.68 -4.83
CA ARG A 87 -12.15 2.23 -5.34
C ARG A 87 -12.16 0.72 -5.57
N GLU A 88 -11.11 0.20 -6.19
CA GLU A 88 -10.99 -1.22 -6.50
C GLU A 88 -10.85 -2.08 -5.24
N GLU A 89 -10.02 -1.66 -4.30
CA GLU A 89 -9.72 -2.49 -3.12
C GLU A 89 -10.73 -2.31 -1.98
N LEU A 90 -11.24 -1.11 -1.75
CA LEU A 90 -12.12 -0.82 -0.61
C LEU A 90 -13.53 -0.34 -0.98
N GLY A 91 -13.80 -0.12 -2.26
CA GLY A 91 -15.11 0.37 -2.71
C GLY A 91 -15.42 1.80 -2.28
N ILE A 92 -14.40 2.59 -1.98
CA ILE A 92 -14.57 3.99 -1.57
C ILE A 92 -14.39 4.89 -2.79
N ALA A 93 -15.44 5.64 -3.14
CA ALA A 93 -15.42 6.54 -4.30
C ALA A 93 -15.03 7.97 -3.92
N ASP A 94 -15.35 8.40 -2.71
CA ASP A 94 -15.16 9.80 -2.29
C ASP A 94 -14.48 9.85 -0.92
N PHE A 95 -13.27 10.40 -0.91
CA PHE A 95 -12.48 10.54 0.31
C PHE A 95 -11.49 11.69 0.14
N HIS A 96 -11.04 12.25 1.25
CA HIS A 96 -10.00 13.28 1.25
C HIS A 96 -8.70 12.67 1.75
N SER A 97 -7.65 12.72 0.94
CA SER A 97 -6.33 12.22 1.32
C SER A 97 -5.36 13.35 1.60
N GLU A 98 -4.45 13.08 2.53
CA GLU A 98 -3.34 13.97 2.86
C GLU A 98 -2.05 13.25 2.55
N PHE A 99 -1.14 13.91 1.82
CA PHE A 99 0.20 13.38 1.56
C PHE A 99 1.00 13.34 2.86
N VAL A 100 1.68 12.22 3.11
CA VAL A 100 2.47 12.01 4.33
C VAL A 100 3.96 11.97 4.03
N ASP A 101 4.38 11.13 3.07
CA ASP A 101 5.80 10.90 2.80
C ASP A 101 6.01 10.29 1.42
N LYS A 102 7.23 10.39 0.94
CA LYS A 102 7.70 9.75 -0.29
C LYS A 102 9.08 9.18 -0.01
N TYR A 103 9.27 7.90 -0.27
CA TYR A 103 10.55 7.24 -0.02
C TYR A 103 10.80 6.11 -1.01
N VAL A 104 12.07 5.73 -1.16
CA VAL A 104 12.46 4.59 -2.01
C VAL A 104 12.51 3.33 -1.16
N PHE A 105 11.77 2.32 -1.58
CA PHE A 105 11.83 0.97 -1.05
C PHE A 105 12.62 0.09 -2.01
N GLN A 106 13.51 -0.72 -1.48
CA GLN A 106 14.30 -1.65 -2.28
C GLN A 106 14.34 -3.03 -1.63
N SER A 107 14.06 -4.05 -2.43
CA SER A 107 14.22 -5.44 -2.05
C SER A 107 15.18 -6.11 -3.03
N LYS A 108 15.34 -7.42 -2.93
CA LYS A 108 16.15 -8.18 -3.90
C LYS A 108 15.49 -8.25 -5.28
N ARG A 109 14.18 -8.02 -5.34
CA ARG A 109 13.38 -8.17 -6.56
C ARG A 109 13.08 -6.87 -7.25
N GLU A 110 12.94 -5.78 -6.49
CA GLU A 110 12.37 -4.55 -7.04
C GLU A 110 12.80 -3.31 -6.27
N ARG A 111 12.58 -2.17 -6.91
CA ARG A 111 12.84 -0.86 -6.35
C ARG A 111 11.62 0.03 -6.62
N GLU A 112 11.00 0.51 -5.55
CA GLU A 112 9.75 1.29 -5.63
C GLU A 112 9.91 2.69 -5.07
N LEU A 113 9.32 3.67 -5.75
CA LEU A 113 9.13 5.01 -5.20
C LEU A 113 7.75 5.03 -4.55
N VAL A 114 7.70 5.01 -3.23
CA VAL A 114 6.46 4.86 -2.48
C VAL A 114 5.89 6.23 -2.11
N TYR A 115 4.67 6.50 -2.56
CA TYR A 115 3.91 7.69 -2.17
C TYR A 115 2.94 7.29 -1.07
N VAL A 116 3.14 7.83 0.13
CA VAL A 116 2.32 7.50 1.31
C VAL A 116 1.34 8.63 1.57
N SER A 117 0.07 8.29 1.68
CA SER A 117 -1.01 9.22 2.04
C SER A 117 -1.84 8.63 3.17
N ARG A 118 -2.63 9.48 3.80
CA ARG A 118 -3.58 9.09 4.85
C ARG A 118 -4.94 9.72 4.64
N THR A 119 -5.96 9.11 5.18
CA THR A 119 -7.30 9.66 5.23
C THR A 119 -7.97 9.30 6.56
N THR A 120 -8.97 10.10 6.96
CA THR A 120 -9.89 9.73 8.04
C THR A 120 -11.23 9.46 7.38
N TYR A 121 -11.76 8.24 7.57
CA TYR A 121 -12.96 7.80 6.88
C TYR A 121 -13.83 6.97 7.83
N ASP A 122 -15.08 7.38 7.98
CA ASP A 122 -16.05 6.70 8.85
C ASP A 122 -17.19 6.05 8.05
N GLY A 123 -17.13 6.11 6.73
CA GLY A 123 -18.14 5.50 5.87
C GLY A 123 -17.98 4.01 5.70
N GLU A 124 -18.80 3.44 4.83
CA GLU A 124 -18.79 2.01 4.56
C GLU A 124 -17.54 1.62 3.74
N ILE A 125 -16.88 0.54 4.15
CA ILE A 125 -15.75 -0.05 3.45
C ILE A 125 -16.16 -1.41 2.94
N ARG A 126 -15.96 -1.64 1.63
CA ARG A 126 -16.29 -2.91 0.96
C ARG A 126 -15.01 -3.48 0.34
N PRO A 127 -14.25 -4.28 1.11
CA PRO A 127 -13.01 -4.84 0.59
C PRO A 127 -13.27 -5.79 -0.58
N SER A 128 -12.40 -5.74 -1.57
CA SER A 128 -12.44 -6.65 -2.72
C SER A 128 -12.28 -8.09 -2.23
N THR A 129 -13.13 -9.00 -2.72
CA THR A 129 -13.07 -10.42 -2.38
C THR A 129 -12.14 -11.20 -3.29
N GLU A 130 -11.71 -10.62 -4.41
CA GLU A 130 -10.82 -11.28 -5.37
C GLU A 130 -9.36 -11.27 -4.92
N GLU A 131 -8.92 -10.17 -4.31
CA GLU A 131 -7.52 -9.98 -3.95
C GLU A 131 -7.26 -9.94 -2.45
N LEU A 132 -8.31 -9.77 -1.63
CA LEU A 132 -8.21 -9.60 -0.19
C LEU A 132 -9.03 -10.65 0.53
N ASP A 133 -8.58 -11.03 1.72
CA ASP A 133 -9.32 -11.91 2.62
C ASP A 133 -9.99 -11.05 3.72
N GLY A 134 -10.59 -9.94 3.32
CA GLY A 134 -11.27 -9.01 4.20
C GLY A 134 -10.35 -7.98 4.82
N GLY A 135 -10.88 -7.28 5.82
CA GLY A 135 -10.16 -6.26 6.56
C GLY A 135 -10.96 -5.81 7.76
N ARG A 136 -10.33 -5.05 8.65
CA ARG A 136 -10.99 -4.46 9.82
C ARG A 136 -10.19 -3.31 10.38
N PHE A 137 -10.81 -2.52 11.24
CA PHE A 137 -10.11 -1.52 12.03
C PHE A 137 -9.41 -2.17 13.22
N TRP A 138 -8.23 -1.66 13.51
CA TRP A 138 -7.39 -2.05 14.65
C TRP A 138 -7.17 -0.85 15.54
N THR A 139 -7.23 -1.04 16.85
CA THR A 139 -6.84 0.02 17.79
C THR A 139 -5.32 0.13 17.81
N MET A 140 -4.81 1.28 18.26
CA MET A 140 -3.36 1.45 18.39
C MET A 140 -2.75 0.46 19.38
N GLN A 141 -3.50 0.08 20.43
CA GLN A 141 -3.04 -0.96 21.36
C GLN A 141 -2.89 -2.31 20.65
N GLU A 142 -3.87 -2.68 19.82
CA GLU A 142 -3.79 -3.91 19.02
C GLU A 142 -2.60 -3.89 18.07
N ILE A 143 -2.32 -2.75 17.45
CA ILE A 143 -1.15 -2.58 16.56
C ILE A 143 0.15 -2.79 17.35
N ARG A 144 0.28 -2.16 18.52
CA ARG A 144 1.48 -2.32 19.37
C ARG A 144 1.69 -3.78 19.75
N GLU A 145 0.62 -4.44 20.20
CA GLU A 145 0.67 -5.86 20.58
C GLU A 145 1.04 -6.76 19.40
N ALA A 146 0.49 -6.48 18.21
CA ALA A 146 0.80 -7.24 17.00
C ALA A 146 2.26 -7.07 16.56
N MET A 147 2.82 -5.88 16.75
CA MET A 147 4.23 -5.61 16.42
C MET A 147 5.21 -6.37 17.31
N GLU A 148 4.79 -6.74 18.51
CA GLU A 148 5.59 -7.56 19.41
C GLU A 148 5.62 -9.04 19.00
N LYS A 149 4.70 -9.45 18.13
CA LYS A 149 4.57 -10.81 17.64
C LYS A 149 5.14 -10.93 16.24
N THR A 150 5.70 -12.09 15.92
CA THR A 150 6.21 -12.37 14.58
C THR A 150 5.08 -12.93 13.72
N GLY A 151 4.93 -12.41 12.52
CA GLY A 151 4.06 -13.00 11.50
C GLY A 151 2.61 -12.54 11.49
N VAL A 152 2.22 -11.56 12.30
CA VAL A 152 0.87 -10.99 12.29
C VAL A 152 0.73 -9.90 11.24
N LEU A 153 1.66 -8.95 11.24
CA LEU A 153 1.70 -7.83 10.30
C LEU A 153 2.78 -8.05 9.26
N THR A 154 2.60 -7.49 8.06
CA THR A 154 3.67 -7.55 7.07
C THR A 154 4.84 -6.68 7.52
N PRO A 155 6.09 -7.08 7.19
CA PRO A 155 7.26 -6.25 7.50
C PRO A 155 7.18 -4.86 6.87
N ASN A 156 6.61 -4.76 5.67
CA ASN A 156 6.46 -3.50 4.97
C ASN A 156 5.52 -2.54 5.71
N PHE A 157 4.39 -3.05 6.20
CA PHE A 157 3.47 -2.23 7.00
C PHE A 157 4.16 -1.76 8.29
N GLU A 158 4.83 -2.65 9.01
CA GLU A 158 5.50 -2.30 10.26
C GLU A 158 6.54 -1.21 10.06
N SER A 159 7.37 -1.35 9.03
CA SER A 159 8.42 -0.39 8.71
C SER A 159 7.84 0.97 8.34
N GLU A 160 6.86 1.00 7.46
CA GLU A 160 6.23 2.24 7.01
C GLU A 160 5.45 2.92 8.14
N PHE A 161 4.73 2.15 8.94
CA PHE A 161 3.98 2.71 10.07
C PHE A 161 4.91 3.36 11.09
N LYS A 162 6.02 2.72 11.42
CA LYS A 162 7.02 3.29 12.32
C LYS A 162 7.65 4.55 11.74
N ARG A 163 7.89 4.58 10.44
CA ARG A 163 8.45 5.74 9.76
C ARG A 163 7.48 6.93 9.75
N CYS A 164 6.23 6.69 9.39
CA CYS A 164 5.25 7.75 9.15
C CYS A 164 4.40 8.10 10.38
N PHE A 165 4.16 7.12 11.24
CA PHE A 165 3.21 7.24 12.35
C PHE A 165 3.77 6.70 13.67
N GLY A 166 5.09 6.71 13.81
CA GLY A 166 5.75 6.17 15.01
C GLY A 166 5.28 6.81 16.32
N ASP A 167 4.86 8.09 16.27
CA ASP A 167 4.36 8.79 17.44
C ASP A 167 3.12 8.15 18.06
N TYR A 168 2.30 7.46 17.27
CA TYR A 168 1.13 6.74 17.76
C TYR A 168 1.49 5.51 18.61
N LEU A 169 2.75 5.09 18.57
CA LEU A 169 3.23 3.93 19.32
C LEU A 169 3.84 4.28 20.67
N LEU A 170 3.93 5.56 20.99
CA LEU A 170 4.50 6.05 22.26
C LEU A 170 3.53 5.90 23.44
#